data_db9b4998c19b15c2e4ea6cad0f25e0e2
#
_entry.id   db9b4998c19b15c2e4ea6cad0f25e0e2
#
_cell.length_a   1.000
_cell.length_b   1.000
_cell.length_c   1.000
_cell.angle_alpha   90.00
_cell.angle_beta   90.00
_cell.angle_gamma   90.00
#
_symmetry.space_group_name_H-M   'P 1'
#
loop_
_entity.id
_entity.type
_entity.pdbx_description
1 polymer ?
#
loop_
_entity_poly.entity_id
_entity_poly.type
_entity_poly.pdbx_seq_one_letter_code
_entity_poly.pdbx_strand_id
1 'polypeptide(L)'
;MEVLRLVLMLAIFAWHILVHGYGFKDVAQSGMALTGNGACIILAPLFAPATYCFMFISGYYGMKFSVKKGLTIELWLLITSLLTFFICTFFFWPFSSGGFFKACFPISSMRWWFMTYYMIIFLISPILNRGCESLSKNGFLLIISLLVLYQTISFIRIEPSGGCNFLGLLTIFLMGRYFRIHKIEIERKKALTIFLSCWAGLIGLLFLSAHCFRRWVFILLNYNTPLLMSMSVTLFYFMKGLKPHYSLKVNKLLRPVLLIYLITDGLYIPFYEWVASVFEVNVLYGVLLYVAVVVVCLLTGHAVIRLSECILSKINTHKFEDYSIFVK
;
A
#
# COMPACT_ATOMS: atom_id res chain seq x y z
N MET A 1 -13.97 -7.50 -5.09
CA MET A 1 -12.57 -7.00 -5.01
C MET A 1 -12.50 -5.56 -4.52
N GLU A 2 -13.45 -4.69 -4.87
CA GLU A 2 -13.44 -3.29 -4.41
C GLU A 2 -13.53 -3.16 -2.89
N VAL A 3 -14.33 -4.01 -2.23
CA VAL A 3 -14.39 -4.05 -0.76
C VAL A 3 -13.03 -4.42 -0.15
N LEU A 4 -12.29 -5.38 -0.76
CA LEU A 4 -10.93 -5.69 -0.30
C LEU A 4 -10.01 -4.47 -0.44
N ARG A 5 -10.05 -3.77 -1.57
CA ARG A 5 -9.26 -2.54 -1.78
C ARG A 5 -9.60 -1.48 -0.72
N LEU A 6 -10.88 -1.30 -0.39
CA LEU A 6 -11.28 -0.41 0.70
C LEU A 6 -10.65 -0.85 2.03
N VAL A 7 -10.81 -2.12 2.41
CA VAL A 7 -10.23 -2.65 3.66
C VAL A 7 -8.72 -2.42 3.71
N LEU A 8 -8.02 -2.63 2.59
CA LEU A 8 -6.58 -2.38 2.52
C LEU A 8 -6.23 -0.90 2.68
N MET A 9 -6.99 0.02 2.06
CA MET A 9 -6.74 1.46 2.22
C MET A 9 -7.04 1.94 3.64
N LEU A 10 -8.08 1.41 4.27
CA LEU A 10 -8.36 1.66 5.69
C LEU A 10 -7.21 1.13 6.56
N ALA A 11 -6.73 -0.08 6.32
CA ALA A 11 -5.60 -0.64 7.06
C ALA A 11 -4.31 0.19 6.86
N ILE A 12 -4.03 0.68 5.65
CA ILE A 12 -2.88 1.56 5.38
C ILE A 12 -3.01 2.88 6.15
N PHE A 13 -4.19 3.50 6.17
CA PHE A 13 -4.42 4.72 6.94
C PHE A 13 -4.24 4.48 8.46
N ALA A 14 -4.81 3.39 8.97
CA ALA A 14 -4.61 3.00 10.38
C ALA A 14 -3.13 2.72 10.70
N TRP A 15 -2.40 2.03 9.80
CA TRP A 15 -0.96 1.82 9.91
C TRP A 15 -0.17 3.13 10.04
N HIS A 16 -0.49 4.12 9.19
CA HIS A 16 0.18 5.42 9.23
C HIS A 16 -0.12 6.20 10.52
N ILE A 17 -1.34 6.11 11.06
CA ILE A 17 -1.66 6.69 12.38
C ILE A 17 -0.79 6.06 13.46
N LEU A 18 -0.62 4.72 13.45
CA LEU A 18 0.23 4.04 14.45
C LEU A 18 1.70 4.42 14.31
N VAL A 19 2.24 4.45 13.08
CA VAL A 19 3.67 4.69 12.83
C VAL A 19 4.03 6.16 12.96
N HIS A 20 3.23 7.06 12.41
CA HIS A 20 3.53 8.49 12.36
C HIS A 20 2.80 9.29 13.44
N GLY A 21 1.54 8.96 13.71
CA GLY A 21 0.74 9.65 14.70
C GLY A 21 1.17 9.36 16.15
N TYR A 22 1.31 8.08 16.47
CA TYR A 22 1.78 7.64 17.79
C TYR A 22 3.30 7.54 17.89
N GLY A 23 4.03 7.82 16.82
CA GLY A 23 5.48 7.68 16.82
C GLY A 23 5.96 6.28 17.17
N PHE A 24 5.16 5.23 16.85
CA PHE A 24 5.46 3.83 17.21
C PHE A 24 6.88 3.41 16.85
N LYS A 25 7.42 3.95 15.78
CA LYS A 25 8.80 3.74 15.34
C LYS A 25 9.83 4.25 16.34
N ASP A 26 9.66 5.48 16.82
CA ASP A 26 10.60 6.16 17.70
C ASP A 26 10.45 5.66 19.13
N VAL A 27 9.22 5.41 19.57
CA VAL A 27 8.89 4.82 20.86
C VAL A 27 9.45 3.39 20.97
N ALA A 28 9.35 2.59 19.93
CA ALA A 28 9.94 1.25 19.90
C ALA A 28 11.46 1.25 20.00
N GLN A 29 12.13 2.28 19.47
CA GLN A 29 13.58 2.47 19.60
C GLN A 29 14.00 2.98 20.97
N SER A 30 13.21 3.84 21.61
CA SER A 30 13.51 4.43 22.92
C SER A 30 13.28 3.49 24.10
N GLY A 31 12.57 2.39 23.89
CA GLY A 31 12.23 1.41 24.93
C GLY A 31 11.12 1.84 25.88
N MET A 32 10.53 3.02 25.69
CA MET A 32 9.37 3.49 26.47
C MET A 32 8.04 2.88 26.01
N ALA A 33 8.07 2.12 24.91
CA ALA A 33 6.90 1.63 24.20
C ALA A 33 6.00 0.65 24.96
N LEU A 34 6.48 0.05 26.04
CA LEU A 34 5.80 -1.12 26.59
C LEU A 34 4.75 -0.80 27.66
N THR A 35 4.82 0.34 28.30
CA THR A 35 3.91 0.68 29.38
C THR A 35 2.65 1.44 28.95
N GLY A 36 2.67 2.10 27.77
CA GLY A 36 1.52 2.86 27.25
C GLY A 36 0.96 2.39 25.90
N ASN A 37 1.74 1.66 25.08
CA ASN A 37 1.44 1.38 23.68
C ASN A 37 1.21 -0.10 23.35
N GLY A 38 0.75 -0.92 24.29
CA GLY A 38 0.44 -2.35 24.05
C GLY A 38 -0.53 -2.56 22.87
N ALA A 39 -1.46 -1.63 22.66
CA ALA A 39 -2.36 -1.66 21.52
C ALA A 39 -1.61 -1.54 20.18
N CYS A 40 -0.56 -0.72 20.09
CA CYS A 40 0.24 -0.57 18.88
C CYS A 40 0.98 -1.86 18.51
N ILE A 41 1.49 -2.61 19.51
CA ILE A 41 2.18 -3.90 19.30
C ILE A 41 1.23 -4.95 18.71
N ILE A 42 -0.05 -4.89 19.07
CA ILE A 42 -1.08 -5.82 18.56
C ILE A 42 -1.59 -5.37 17.19
N LEU A 43 -1.86 -4.08 17.01
CA LEU A 43 -2.52 -3.55 15.82
C LEU A 43 -1.55 -3.31 14.64
N ALA A 44 -0.31 -2.89 14.91
CA ALA A 44 0.65 -2.60 13.85
C ALA A 44 0.91 -3.83 12.94
N PRO A 45 1.19 -5.04 13.45
CA PRO A 45 1.33 -6.21 12.59
C PRO A 45 0.05 -6.58 11.83
N LEU A 46 -1.13 -6.23 12.35
CA LEU A 46 -2.41 -6.50 11.68
C LEU A 46 -2.57 -5.67 10.40
N PHE A 47 -2.12 -4.41 10.42
CA PHE A 47 -2.30 -3.46 9.32
C PHE A 47 -1.13 -3.43 8.34
N ALA A 48 0.09 -3.74 8.80
CA ALA A 48 1.29 -3.71 7.98
C ALA A 48 1.22 -4.48 6.65
N PRO A 49 0.59 -5.68 6.54
CA PRO A 49 0.57 -6.45 5.30
C PRO A 49 -0.28 -5.83 4.18
N ALA A 50 -1.07 -4.78 4.46
CA ALA A 50 -2.03 -4.22 3.51
C ALA A 50 -1.37 -3.70 2.21
N THR A 51 -0.23 -3.01 2.31
CA THR A 51 0.50 -2.47 1.16
C THR A 51 0.97 -3.57 0.21
N TYR A 52 1.58 -4.62 0.74
CA TYR A 52 2.03 -5.75 -0.07
C TYR A 52 0.85 -6.58 -0.59
N CYS A 53 -0.23 -6.71 0.17
CA CYS A 53 -1.46 -7.35 -0.31
C CYS A 53 -2.05 -6.61 -1.52
N PHE A 54 -2.02 -5.26 -1.53
CA PHE A 54 -2.46 -4.47 -2.67
C PHE A 54 -1.63 -4.76 -3.93
N MET A 55 -0.31 -4.87 -3.78
CA MET A 55 0.57 -5.22 -4.88
C MET A 55 0.41 -6.68 -5.34
N PHE A 56 0.18 -7.61 -4.40
CA PHE A 56 -0.13 -9.01 -4.71
C PHE A 56 -1.40 -9.13 -5.57
N ILE A 57 -2.46 -8.38 -5.24
CA ILE A 57 -3.69 -8.30 -6.06
C ILE A 57 -3.35 -7.89 -7.49
N SER A 58 -2.52 -6.86 -7.65
CA SER A 58 -2.11 -6.35 -8.95
C SER A 58 -1.34 -7.41 -9.76
N GLY A 59 -0.46 -8.15 -9.10
CA GLY A 59 0.23 -9.31 -9.69
C GLY A 59 -0.73 -10.43 -10.04
N TYR A 60 -1.61 -10.83 -9.13
CA TYR A 60 -2.54 -11.95 -9.34
C TYR A 60 -3.46 -11.74 -10.54
N TYR A 61 -4.02 -10.54 -10.72
CA TYR A 61 -4.89 -10.24 -11.85
C TYR A 61 -4.12 -9.82 -13.12
N GLY A 62 -2.84 -9.50 -12.97
CA GLY A 62 -2.00 -8.97 -14.04
C GLY A 62 -2.31 -7.49 -14.34
N MET A 63 -1.28 -6.68 -14.37
CA MET A 63 -1.41 -5.30 -14.80
C MET A 63 -1.50 -5.26 -16.33
N LYS A 64 -2.53 -4.60 -16.85
CA LYS A 64 -2.65 -4.33 -18.29
C LYS A 64 -2.26 -2.88 -18.53
N PHE A 65 -1.07 -2.71 -19.10
CA PHE A 65 -0.59 -1.39 -19.50
C PHE A 65 -1.54 -0.76 -20.53
N SER A 66 -1.80 0.51 -20.36
CA SER A 66 -2.49 1.37 -21.30
C SER A 66 -2.04 2.80 -21.05
N VAL A 67 -1.66 3.53 -22.10
CA VAL A 67 -1.25 4.93 -22.00
C VAL A 67 -2.32 5.78 -21.31
N LYS A 68 -3.59 5.60 -21.70
CA LYS A 68 -4.71 6.29 -21.09
C LYS A 68 -4.83 6.03 -19.58
N LYS A 69 -4.63 4.77 -19.14
CA LYS A 69 -4.60 4.46 -17.70
C LYS A 69 -3.42 5.10 -17.00
N GLY A 70 -2.24 5.06 -17.62
CA GLY A 70 -1.04 5.72 -17.09
C GLY A 70 -1.25 7.21 -16.87
N LEU A 71 -1.74 7.90 -17.91
CA LEU A 71 -2.07 9.35 -17.84
C LEU A 71 -3.17 9.63 -16.78
N THR A 72 -4.17 8.75 -16.67
CA THR A 72 -5.22 8.89 -15.65
C THR A 72 -4.63 8.84 -14.24
N ILE A 73 -3.78 7.85 -13.96
CA ILE A 73 -3.14 7.70 -12.64
C ILE A 73 -2.21 8.88 -12.37
N GLU A 74 -1.42 9.30 -13.36
CA GLU A 74 -0.52 10.45 -13.23
C GLU A 74 -1.28 11.74 -12.90
N LEU A 75 -2.42 11.99 -13.55
CA LEU A 75 -3.27 13.13 -13.23
C LEU A 75 -3.85 13.05 -11.81
N TRP A 76 -4.22 11.87 -11.35
CA TRP A 76 -4.67 11.71 -9.96
C TRP A 76 -3.56 12.04 -8.97
N LEU A 77 -2.33 11.55 -9.24
CA LEU A 77 -1.16 11.85 -8.43
C LEU A 77 -0.85 13.35 -8.43
N LEU A 78 -0.82 13.98 -9.60
CA LEU A 78 -0.52 15.41 -9.75
C LEU A 78 -1.56 16.29 -9.03
N ILE A 79 -2.85 16.07 -9.31
CA ILE A 79 -3.94 16.87 -8.70
C ILE A 79 -3.92 16.70 -7.18
N THR A 80 -3.78 15.46 -6.68
CA THR A 80 -3.74 15.19 -5.25
C THR A 80 -2.48 15.76 -4.61
N SER A 81 -1.34 15.69 -5.29
CA SER A 81 -0.08 16.24 -4.82
C SER A 81 -0.16 17.76 -4.62
N LEU A 82 -0.70 18.46 -5.61
CA LEU A 82 -0.90 19.92 -5.53
C LEU A 82 -1.93 20.27 -4.46
N LEU A 83 -3.06 19.55 -4.41
CA LEU A 83 -4.09 19.78 -3.40
C LEU A 83 -3.53 19.64 -1.97
N THR A 84 -2.83 18.54 -1.69
CA THR A 84 -2.27 18.30 -0.35
C THR A 84 -1.11 19.24 -0.05
N PHE A 85 -0.32 19.66 -1.04
CA PHE A 85 0.70 20.68 -0.88
C PHE A 85 0.10 22.01 -0.42
N PHE A 86 -0.97 22.50 -1.08
CA PHE A 86 -1.61 23.74 -0.69
C PHE A 86 -2.31 23.66 0.66
N ILE A 87 -2.93 22.51 0.99
CA ILE A 87 -3.51 22.30 2.32
C ILE A 87 -2.40 22.35 3.38
N CYS A 88 -1.27 21.67 3.18
CA CYS A 88 -0.15 21.70 4.13
C CYS A 88 0.45 23.09 4.28
N THR A 89 0.58 23.84 3.18
CA THR A 89 1.09 25.22 3.20
C THR A 89 0.14 26.16 3.95
N PHE A 90 -1.16 25.90 3.88
CA PHE A 90 -2.14 26.73 4.58
C PHE A 90 -2.20 26.46 6.09
N PHE A 91 -2.07 25.17 6.49
CA PHE A 91 -2.30 24.77 7.88
C PHE A 91 -1.04 24.50 8.69
N PHE A 92 0.06 24.04 8.07
CA PHE A 92 1.19 23.48 8.80
C PHE A 92 2.52 24.17 8.54
N TRP A 93 2.80 24.59 7.30
CA TRP A 93 4.13 25.07 6.91
C TRP A 93 4.06 26.29 5.99
N PRO A 94 5.07 27.19 6.03
CA PRO A 94 5.16 28.27 5.08
C PRO A 94 5.37 27.73 3.65
N PHE A 95 4.99 28.52 2.65
CA PHE A 95 5.21 28.21 1.25
C PHE A 95 6.69 27.98 0.95
N SER A 96 6.99 26.91 0.22
CA SER A 96 8.32 26.55 -0.24
C SER A 96 8.29 26.30 -1.75
N SER A 97 9.09 27.06 -2.52
CA SER A 97 9.22 26.87 -3.96
C SER A 97 9.75 25.48 -4.34
N GLY A 98 10.71 24.96 -3.56
CA GLY A 98 11.21 23.59 -3.74
C GLY A 98 10.14 22.53 -3.41
N GLY A 99 9.31 22.75 -2.39
CA GLY A 99 8.16 21.92 -2.05
C GLY A 99 7.10 21.93 -3.16
N PHE A 100 6.80 23.11 -3.71
CA PHE A 100 5.89 23.26 -4.84
C PHE A 100 6.40 22.49 -6.07
N PHE A 101 7.69 22.67 -6.43
CA PHE A 101 8.28 21.95 -7.54
C PHE A 101 8.19 20.43 -7.37
N LYS A 102 8.50 19.92 -6.17
CA LYS A 102 8.31 18.49 -5.84
C LYS A 102 6.84 18.04 -5.98
N ALA A 103 5.88 18.90 -5.64
CA ALA A 103 4.46 18.60 -5.78
C ALA A 103 4.01 18.55 -7.24
N CYS A 104 4.65 19.28 -8.15
CA CYS A 104 4.41 19.21 -9.59
C CYS A 104 4.93 17.92 -10.24
N PHE A 105 5.87 17.21 -9.59
CA PHE A 105 6.48 15.98 -10.12
C PHE A 105 6.40 14.83 -9.08
N PRO A 106 5.20 14.35 -8.73
CA PRO A 106 5.00 13.45 -7.60
C PRO A 106 5.72 12.10 -7.73
N ILE A 107 5.83 11.55 -8.94
CA ILE A 107 6.54 10.28 -9.19
C ILE A 107 8.06 10.51 -9.08
N SER A 108 8.60 11.49 -9.78
CA SER A 108 10.06 11.76 -9.82
C SER A 108 10.60 12.23 -8.47
N SER A 109 9.78 12.91 -7.66
CA SER A 109 10.14 13.33 -6.31
C SER A 109 9.94 12.24 -5.26
N MET A 110 9.48 11.05 -5.65
CA MET A 110 9.13 9.93 -4.77
C MET A 110 8.18 10.34 -3.63
N ARG A 111 7.24 11.26 -3.91
CA ARG A 111 6.29 11.75 -2.91
C ARG A 111 5.53 10.61 -2.24
N TRP A 112 5.17 9.59 -3.01
CA TRP A 112 4.59 8.33 -2.57
C TRP A 112 5.43 7.17 -3.10
N TRP A 113 6.32 6.63 -2.29
CA TRP A 113 7.23 5.56 -2.67
C TRP A 113 6.51 4.38 -3.35
N PHE A 114 5.36 3.97 -2.79
CA PHE A 114 4.55 2.88 -3.33
C PHE A 114 4.09 3.20 -4.76
N MET A 115 3.54 4.40 -5.01
CA MET A 115 3.04 4.79 -6.32
C MET A 115 4.15 4.93 -7.34
N THR A 116 5.31 5.44 -6.94
CA THR A 116 6.48 5.53 -7.83
C THR A 116 6.88 4.15 -8.35
N TYR A 117 7.07 3.18 -7.46
CA TYR A 117 7.44 1.83 -7.89
C TYR A 117 6.28 1.08 -8.54
N TYR A 118 5.04 1.31 -8.12
CA TYR A 118 3.85 0.80 -8.78
C TYR A 118 3.79 1.26 -10.25
N MET A 119 4.02 2.53 -10.53
CA MET A 119 4.01 3.08 -11.89
C MET A 119 5.16 2.50 -12.74
N ILE A 120 6.34 2.30 -12.18
CA ILE A 120 7.44 1.63 -12.89
C ILE A 120 7.03 0.19 -13.27
N ILE A 121 6.48 -0.59 -12.33
CA ILE A 121 6.01 -1.95 -12.59
C ILE A 121 4.86 -1.94 -13.61
N PHE A 122 3.95 -0.96 -13.53
CA PHE A 122 2.87 -0.80 -14.50
C PHE A 122 3.39 -0.54 -15.92
N LEU A 123 4.40 0.32 -16.08
CA LEU A 123 5.03 0.61 -17.37
C LEU A 123 5.67 -0.63 -17.99
N ILE A 124 6.40 -1.42 -17.20
CA ILE A 124 7.08 -2.64 -17.68
C ILE A 124 6.19 -3.89 -17.63
N SER A 125 4.93 -3.76 -17.21
CA SER A 125 4.02 -4.91 -17.04
C SER A 125 3.78 -5.73 -18.31
N PRO A 126 3.81 -5.19 -19.56
CA PRO A 126 3.72 -6.02 -20.78
C PRO A 126 4.88 -7.02 -20.88
N ILE A 127 6.10 -6.57 -20.56
CA ILE A 127 7.30 -7.43 -20.57
C ILE A 127 7.22 -8.45 -19.44
N LEU A 128 6.87 -8.01 -18.23
CA LEU A 128 6.74 -8.88 -17.06
C LEU A 128 5.69 -9.97 -17.28
N ASN A 129 4.52 -9.62 -17.81
CA ASN A 129 3.44 -10.59 -18.04
C ASN A 129 3.88 -11.66 -19.06
N ARG A 130 4.46 -11.26 -20.20
CA ARG A 130 4.98 -12.20 -21.21
C ARG A 130 6.10 -13.07 -20.65
N GLY A 131 7.07 -12.46 -19.95
CA GLY A 131 8.15 -13.19 -19.30
C GLY A 131 7.63 -14.22 -18.31
N CYS A 132 6.67 -13.87 -17.46
CA CYS A 132 6.05 -14.81 -16.52
C CYS A 132 5.32 -15.98 -17.22
N GLU A 133 4.67 -15.72 -18.36
CA GLU A 133 3.92 -16.74 -19.12
C GLU A 133 4.83 -17.67 -19.90
N SER A 134 6.05 -17.25 -20.28
CA SER A 134 7.04 -18.07 -20.99
C SER A 134 7.87 -18.96 -20.07
N LEU A 135 7.89 -18.70 -18.76
CA LEU A 135 8.69 -19.48 -17.82
C LEU A 135 8.04 -20.83 -17.49
N SER A 136 8.87 -21.86 -17.36
CA SER A 136 8.44 -23.12 -16.75
C SER A 136 8.07 -22.91 -15.28
N LYS A 137 7.18 -23.76 -14.75
CA LYS A 137 6.74 -23.68 -13.35
C LYS A 137 7.93 -23.67 -12.38
N ASN A 138 8.90 -24.56 -12.58
CA ASN A 138 10.06 -24.69 -11.70
C ASN A 138 11.03 -23.50 -11.87
N GLY A 139 11.26 -23.03 -13.10
CA GLY A 139 12.07 -21.85 -13.35
C GLY A 139 11.48 -20.59 -12.73
N PHE A 140 10.16 -20.40 -12.84
CA PHE A 140 9.49 -19.27 -12.22
C PHE A 140 9.54 -19.36 -10.67
N LEU A 141 9.31 -20.57 -10.10
CA LEU A 141 9.42 -20.79 -8.66
C LEU A 141 10.84 -20.50 -8.17
N LEU A 142 11.89 -20.93 -8.91
CA LEU A 142 13.27 -20.64 -8.57
C LEU A 142 13.54 -19.13 -8.48
N ILE A 143 13.10 -18.37 -9.49
CA ILE A 143 13.28 -16.90 -9.50
C ILE A 143 12.60 -16.27 -8.28
N ILE A 144 11.35 -16.64 -7.99
CA ILE A 144 10.64 -16.13 -6.81
C ILE A 144 11.36 -16.52 -5.53
N SER A 145 11.84 -17.76 -5.41
CA SER A 145 12.52 -18.24 -4.21
C SER A 145 13.83 -17.48 -3.98
N LEU A 146 14.59 -17.19 -5.04
CA LEU A 146 15.80 -16.37 -4.94
C LEU A 146 15.49 -14.93 -4.55
N LEU A 147 14.43 -14.34 -5.10
CA LEU A 147 13.99 -12.99 -4.72
C LEU A 147 13.51 -12.93 -3.26
N VAL A 148 12.75 -13.91 -2.80
CA VAL A 148 12.31 -14.00 -1.39
C VAL A 148 13.50 -14.21 -0.48
N LEU A 149 14.45 -15.07 -0.86
CA LEU A 149 15.69 -15.28 -0.11
C LEU A 149 16.49 -13.97 0.01
N TYR A 150 16.65 -13.25 -1.10
CA TYR A 150 17.30 -11.95 -1.10
C TYR A 150 16.58 -10.96 -0.15
N GLN A 151 15.27 -10.88 -0.22
CA GLN A 151 14.48 -10.02 0.67
C GLN A 151 14.64 -10.41 2.15
N THR A 152 14.70 -11.71 2.44
CA THR A 152 14.92 -12.21 3.81
C THR A 152 16.33 -11.87 4.31
N ILE A 153 17.36 -11.99 3.47
CA ILE A 153 18.72 -11.59 3.82
C ILE A 153 18.80 -10.07 4.05
N SER A 154 18.15 -9.28 3.19
CA SER A 154 18.06 -7.83 3.35
C SER A 154 17.35 -7.42 4.65
N PHE A 155 16.33 -8.19 5.07
CA PHE A 155 15.69 -8.01 6.37
C PHE A 155 16.67 -8.21 7.54
N ILE A 156 17.49 -9.28 7.52
CA ILE A 156 18.46 -9.57 8.57
C ILE A 156 19.58 -8.52 8.61
N ARG A 157 20.01 -8.03 7.46
CA ARG A 157 21.10 -7.04 7.34
C ARG A 157 20.71 -5.62 7.72
N ILE A 158 19.43 -5.36 8.02
CA ILE A 158 18.92 -4.00 8.32
C ILE A 158 19.06 -3.09 7.09
N GLU A 159 18.29 -3.37 6.05
CA GLU A 159 18.20 -2.46 4.91
C GLU A 159 17.33 -1.24 5.26
N PRO A 160 17.81 0.00 5.04
CA PRO A 160 17.08 1.21 5.43
C PRO A 160 15.70 1.34 4.82
N SER A 161 15.46 0.74 3.64
CA SER A 161 14.17 0.82 2.96
C SER A 161 13.09 -0.08 3.57
N GLY A 162 13.46 -1.09 4.36
CA GLY A 162 12.51 -2.02 4.98
C GLY A 162 11.55 -2.69 4.00
N GLY A 163 11.98 -2.90 2.74
CA GLY A 163 11.12 -3.42 1.67
C GLY A 163 10.29 -2.35 0.97
N CYS A 164 10.38 -1.07 1.35
CA CYS A 164 9.78 0.06 0.64
C CYS A 164 10.57 0.40 -0.63
N ASN A 165 10.82 -0.58 -1.50
CA ASN A 165 11.63 -0.44 -2.70
C ASN A 165 11.02 -1.19 -3.89
N PHE A 166 11.59 -0.93 -5.07
CA PHE A 166 11.16 -1.56 -6.33
C PHE A 166 11.20 -3.09 -6.26
N LEU A 167 12.28 -3.65 -5.72
CA LEU A 167 12.49 -5.10 -5.69
C LEU A 167 11.50 -5.81 -4.76
N GLY A 168 11.16 -5.19 -3.62
CA GLY A 168 10.12 -5.69 -2.72
C GLY A 168 8.76 -5.78 -3.39
N LEU A 169 8.33 -4.70 -4.06
CA LEU A 169 7.06 -4.69 -4.79
C LEU A 169 7.08 -5.65 -6.00
N LEU A 170 8.20 -5.72 -6.73
CA LEU A 170 8.35 -6.66 -7.84
C LEU A 170 8.24 -8.11 -7.37
N THR A 171 8.89 -8.46 -6.26
CA THR A 171 8.81 -9.82 -5.69
C THR A 171 7.36 -10.22 -5.42
N ILE A 172 6.60 -9.37 -4.72
CA ILE A 172 5.19 -9.63 -4.41
C ILE A 172 4.32 -9.66 -5.67
N PHE A 173 4.59 -8.81 -6.66
CA PHE A 173 3.91 -8.84 -7.95
C PHE A 173 4.13 -10.19 -8.66
N LEU A 174 5.38 -10.64 -8.75
CA LEU A 174 5.74 -11.93 -9.36
C LEU A 174 5.13 -13.11 -8.62
N MET A 175 5.10 -13.08 -7.28
CA MET A 175 4.36 -14.07 -6.50
C MET A 175 2.88 -14.11 -6.91
N GLY A 176 2.22 -12.96 -7.03
CA GLY A 176 0.83 -12.88 -7.48
C GLY A 176 0.64 -13.51 -8.87
N ARG A 177 1.53 -13.20 -9.83
CA ARG A 177 1.52 -13.80 -11.18
C ARG A 177 1.70 -15.30 -11.13
N TYR A 178 2.67 -15.81 -10.39
CA TYR A 178 2.93 -17.23 -10.23
C TYR A 178 1.70 -17.98 -9.70
N PHE A 179 1.09 -17.49 -8.63
CA PHE A 179 -0.10 -18.09 -8.04
C PHE A 179 -1.27 -18.14 -9.04
N ARG A 180 -1.44 -17.09 -9.86
CA ARG A 180 -2.49 -17.04 -10.88
C ARG A 180 -2.24 -17.98 -12.03
N ILE A 181 -1.02 -17.97 -12.61
CA ILE A 181 -0.66 -18.77 -13.79
C ILE A 181 -0.73 -20.25 -13.46
N HIS A 182 -0.20 -20.64 -12.30
CA HIS A 182 -0.17 -22.06 -11.89
C HIS A 182 -1.39 -22.48 -11.07
N LYS A 183 -2.44 -21.64 -11.04
CA LYS A 183 -3.73 -21.95 -10.38
C LYS A 183 -3.57 -22.42 -8.93
N ILE A 184 -2.62 -21.82 -8.20
CA ILE A 184 -2.40 -22.13 -6.79
C ILE A 184 -3.53 -21.49 -5.99
N GLU A 185 -4.28 -22.32 -5.26
CA GLU A 185 -5.39 -21.88 -4.42
C GLU A 185 -5.10 -22.25 -2.96
N ILE A 186 -5.48 -21.34 -2.07
CA ILE A 186 -5.40 -21.56 -0.62
C ILE A 186 -6.83 -21.50 -0.11
N GLU A 187 -7.29 -22.57 0.55
CA GLU A 187 -8.60 -22.61 1.15
C GLU A 187 -8.74 -21.49 2.21
N ARG A 188 -9.92 -20.85 2.24
CA ARG A 188 -10.20 -19.70 3.11
C ARG A 188 -9.85 -19.95 4.58
N LYS A 189 -10.25 -21.12 5.14
CA LYS A 189 -9.94 -21.47 6.53
C LYS A 189 -8.43 -21.56 6.75
N LYS A 190 -7.71 -22.25 5.85
CA LYS A 190 -6.25 -22.38 5.91
C LYS A 190 -5.58 -21.01 5.78
N ALA A 191 -6.06 -20.14 4.88
CA ALA A 191 -5.55 -18.78 4.72
C ALA A 191 -5.71 -17.97 6.01
N LEU A 192 -6.88 -18.04 6.65
CA LEU A 192 -7.13 -17.37 7.95
C LEU A 192 -6.21 -17.92 9.04
N THR A 193 -6.07 -19.24 9.15
CA THR A 193 -5.19 -19.87 10.15
C THR A 193 -3.75 -19.40 9.98
N ILE A 194 -3.21 -19.42 8.75
CA ILE A 194 -1.84 -18.97 8.50
C ILE A 194 -1.70 -17.48 8.82
N PHE A 195 -2.66 -16.64 8.42
CA PHE A 195 -2.66 -15.21 8.73
C PHE A 195 -2.60 -14.96 10.24
N LEU A 196 -3.49 -15.59 11.01
CA LEU A 196 -3.56 -15.44 12.46
C LEU A 196 -2.31 -16.00 13.17
N SER A 197 -1.76 -17.12 12.69
CA SER A 197 -0.51 -17.69 13.24
C SER A 197 0.69 -16.76 12.99
N CYS A 198 0.81 -16.19 11.80
CA CYS A 198 1.85 -15.21 11.48
C CYS A 198 1.67 -13.91 12.31
N TRP A 199 0.44 -13.44 12.46
CA TRP A 199 0.12 -12.27 13.28
C TRP A 199 0.46 -12.51 14.76
N ALA A 200 0.05 -13.63 15.34
CA ALA A 200 0.38 -13.99 16.72
C ALA A 200 1.90 -14.17 16.91
N GLY A 201 2.57 -14.80 15.95
CA GLY A 201 4.03 -14.93 15.93
C GLY A 201 4.74 -13.57 15.90
N LEU A 202 4.27 -12.64 15.08
CA LEU A 202 4.81 -11.26 15.06
C LEU A 202 4.59 -10.54 16.37
N ILE A 203 3.41 -10.65 17.00
CA ILE A 203 3.15 -10.07 18.32
C ILE A 203 4.14 -10.63 19.34
N GLY A 204 4.31 -11.95 19.40
CA GLY A 204 5.26 -12.58 20.31
C GLY A 204 6.69 -12.12 20.09
N LEU A 205 7.13 -12.05 18.82
CA LEU A 205 8.46 -11.54 18.45
C LEU A 205 8.64 -10.06 18.80
N LEU A 206 7.60 -9.23 18.62
CA LEU A 206 7.64 -7.82 18.97
C LEU A 206 7.74 -7.64 20.49
N PHE A 207 6.99 -8.37 21.28
CA PHE A 207 7.11 -8.38 22.73
C PHE A 207 8.51 -8.81 23.18
N LEU A 208 9.01 -9.92 22.65
CA LEU A 208 10.35 -10.41 22.97
C LEU A 208 11.43 -9.39 22.59
N SER A 209 11.33 -8.81 21.39
CA SER A 209 12.29 -7.84 20.90
C SER A 209 12.27 -6.55 21.72
N ALA A 210 11.10 -6.10 22.14
CA ALA A 210 10.95 -4.92 22.98
C ALA A 210 11.65 -5.08 24.33
N HIS A 211 11.69 -6.30 24.90
CA HIS A 211 12.37 -6.60 26.15
C HIS A 211 13.86 -6.86 25.98
N CYS A 212 14.24 -7.62 24.97
CA CYS A 212 15.61 -8.13 24.83
C CYS A 212 16.45 -7.38 23.78
N PHE A 213 15.82 -6.94 22.68
CA PHE A 213 16.52 -6.43 21.49
C PHE A 213 15.77 -5.26 20.85
N ARG A 214 15.69 -4.14 21.51
CA ARG A 214 14.85 -2.97 21.12
C ARG A 214 14.99 -2.53 19.65
N ARG A 215 16.18 -2.65 19.05
CA ARG A 215 16.40 -2.35 17.63
C ARG A 215 15.59 -3.22 16.66
N TRP A 216 15.20 -4.43 17.07
CA TRP A 216 14.52 -5.38 16.20
C TRP A 216 13.02 -5.13 16.08
N VAL A 217 12.42 -4.39 17.01
CA VAL A 217 10.97 -4.15 17.03
C VAL A 217 10.49 -3.59 15.70
N PHE A 218 11.18 -2.59 15.17
CA PHE A 218 10.75 -2.00 13.90
C PHE A 218 11.14 -2.86 12.68
N ILE A 219 12.28 -3.53 12.74
CA ILE A 219 12.76 -4.40 11.67
C ILE A 219 11.78 -5.54 11.40
N LEU A 220 11.15 -6.10 12.44
CA LEU A 220 10.15 -7.16 12.31
C LEU A 220 8.90 -6.72 11.53
N LEU A 221 8.61 -5.42 11.48
CA LEU A 221 7.50 -4.84 10.73
C LEU A 221 7.89 -4.35 9.32
N ASN A 222 9.12 -4.58 8.89
CA ASN A 222 9.54 -4.31 7.53
C ASN A 222 8.79 -5.21 6.54
N TYR A 223 8.35 -4.65 5.42
CA TYR A 223 7.56 -5.38 4.40
C TYR A 223 8.28 -6.59 3.81
N ASN A 224 9.61 -6.58 3.79
CA ASN A 224 10.42 -7.69 3.27
C ASN A 224 10.58 -8.86 4.26
N THR A 225 9.90 -8.85 5.40
CA THR A 225 9.87 -10.01 6.30
C THR A 225 9.01 -11.13 5.73
N PRO A 226 9.44 -12.41 5.83
CA PRO A 226 8.66 -13.54 5.35
C PRO A 226 7.28 -13.64 5.98
N LEU A 227 7.15 -13.26 7.26
CA LEU A 227 5.87 -13.26 7.96
C LEU A 227 4.88 -12.27 7.36
N LEU A 228 5.30 -11.01 7.10
CA LEU A 228 4.43 -10.02 6.49
C LEU A 228 4.10 -10.35 5.03
N MET A 229 5.06 -10.91 4.26
CA MET A 229 4.78 -11.42 2.92
C MET A 229 3.71 -12.52 2.96
N SER A 230 3.84 -13.49 3.88
CA SER A 230 2.86 -14.57 4.06
C SER A 230 1.49 -14.03 4.47
N MET A 231 1.45 -13.06 5.39
CA MET A 231 0.20 -12.40 5.79
C MET A 231 -0.45 -11.68 4.62
N SER A 232 0.31 -11.02 3.75
CA SER A 232 -0.22 -10.32 2.58
C SER A 232 -0.89 -11.27 1.59
N VAL A 233 -0.26 -12.41 1.31
CA VAL A 233 -0.81 -13.46 0.44
C VAL A 233 -2.06 -14.09 1.04
N THR A 234 -1.99 -14.47 2.31
CA THR A 234 -3.10 -15.16 2.98
C THR A 234 -4.29 -14.25 3.24
N LEU A 235 -4.08 -12.96 3.50
CA LEU A 235 -5.15 -11.96 3.56
C LEU A 235 -5.93 -11.89 2.24
N PHE A 236 -5.23 -11.89 1.11
CA PHE A 236 -5.88 -11.92 -0.22
C PHE A 236 -6.75 -13.18 -0.37
N TYR A 237 -6.21 -14.38 -0.06
CA TYR A 237 -6.97 -15.63 -0.22
C TYR A 237 -8.14 -15.75 0.75
N PHE A 238 -7.99 -15.27 1.98
CA PHE A 238 -9.09 -15.18 2.93
C PHE A 238 -10.26 -14.35 2.37
N MET A 239 -9.95 -13.17 1.83
CA MET A 239 -10.97 -12.28 1.27
C MET A 239 -11.51 -12.79 -0.07
N LYS A 240 -10.67 -13.42 -0.92
CA LYS A 240 -11.08 -14.06 -2.17
C LYS A 240 -12.06 -15.21 -1.92
N GLY A 241 -11.91 -15.93 -0.82
CA GLY A 241 -12.80 -17.03 -0.41
C GLY A 241 -14.18 -16.58 0.13
N LEU A 242 -14.44 -15.27 0.24
CA LEU A 242 -15.77 -14.74 0.55
C LEU A 242 -16.69 -14.88 -0.67
N LYS A 243 -18.00 -15.09 -0.41
CA LYS A 243 -18.98 -15.14 -1.51
C LYS A 243 -18.93 -13.81 -2.29
N PRO A 244 -18.75 -13.86 -3.62
CA PRO A 244 -18.71 -12.66 -4.42
C PRO A 244 -20.10 -12.01 -4.42
N HIS A 245 -20.13 -10.74 -4.06
CA HIS A 245 -21.34 -9.89 -4.21
C HIS A 245 -20.97 -8.73 -5.13
N TYR A 246 -21.61 -8.66 -6.28
CA TYR A 246 -21.44 -7.57 -7.22
C TYR A 246 -22.50 -6.50 -6.99
N SER A 247 -22.07 -5.27 -6.75
CA SER A 247 -22.94 -4.10 -6.66
C SER A 247 -22.35 -2.95 -7.45
N LEU A 248 -23.06 -2.52 -8.48
CA LEU A 248 -22.65 -1.37 -9.29
C LEU A 248 -22.54 -0.08 -8.46
N LYS A 249 -23.46 0.09 -7.48
CA LYS A 249 -23.44 1.24 -6.57
C LYS A 249 -22.18 1.27 -5.72
N VAL A 250 -21.82 0.13 -5.12
CA VAL A 250 -20.60 -0.02 -4.32
C VAL A 250 -19.36 0.22 -5.18
N ASN A 251 -19.28 -0.36 -6.38
CA ASN A 251 -18.14 -0.17 -7.27
C ASN A 251 -17.96 1.30 -7.70
N LYS A 252 -19.08 2.01 -7.98
CA LYS A 252 -19.02 3.44 -8.29
C LYS A 252 -18.57 4.25 -7.08
N LEU A 253 -19.11 3.98 -5.89
CA LEU A 253 -18.76 4.66 -4.65
C LEU A 253 -17.27 4.48 -4.30
N LEU A 254 -16.74 3.26 -4.45
CA LEU A 254 -15.39 2.90 -4.08
C LEU A 254 -14.35 3.13 -5.20
N ARG A 255 -14.75 3.71 -6.33
CA ARG A 255 -13.83 4.04 -7.42
C ARG A 255 -12.61 4.87 -6.96
N PRO A 256 -12.77 5.90 -6.09
CA PRO A 256 -11.66 6.72 -5.61
C PRO A 256 -10.89 6.13 -4.42
N VAL A 257 -11.05 4.86 -4.09
CA VAL A 257 -10.51 4.27 -2.86
C VAL A 257 -8.99 4.45 -2.70
N LEU A 258 -8.23 4.45 -3.80
CA LEU A 258 -6.78 4.74 -3.79
C LEU A 258 -6.47 6.16 -3.29
N LEU A 259 -7.39 7.10 -3.53
CA LEU A 259 -7.19 8.50 -3.13
C LEU A 259 -7.28 8.70 -1.62
N ILE A 260 -7.84 7.74 -0.85
CA ILE A 260 -7.74 7.74 0.62
C ILE A 260 -6.27 7.74 1.01
N TYR A 261 -5.47 6.81 0.48
CA TYR A 261 -4.02 6.75 0.74
C TYR A 261 -3.31 8.02 0.26
N LEU A 262 -3.55 8.45 -0.98
CA LEU A 262 -2.84 9.59 -1.56
C LEU A 262 -3.11 10.89 -0.80
N ILE A 263 -4.34 11.12 -0.34
CA ILE A 263 -4.69 12.32 0.40
C ILE A 263 -4.11 12.25 1.82
N THR A 264 -4.36 11.17 2.56
CA THR A 264 -3.92 11.08 3.95
C THR A 264 -2.40 11.09 4.08
N ASP A 265 -1.68 10.33 3.24
CA ASP A 265 -0.21 10.30 3.25
C ASP A 265 0.39 11.60 2.68
N GLY A 266 -0.32 12.26 1.76
CA GLY A 266 0.05 13.57 1.23
C GLY A 266 -0.05 14.72 2.24
N LEU A 267 -0.78 14.56 3.35
CA LEU A 267 -0.88 15.54 4.44
C LEU A 267 0.25 15.41 5.47
N TYR A 268 1.10 14.40 5.36
CA TYR A 268 2.30 14.18 6.18
C TYR A 268 2.06 13.95 7.69
N ILE A 269 3.14 13.95 8.45
CA ILE A 269 3.19 13.62 9.89
C ILE A 269 2.24 14.46 10.74
N PRO A 270 2.18 15.81 10.66
CA PRO A 270 1.31 16.60 11.53
C PRO A 270 -0.17 16.23 11.48
N PHE A 271 -0.64 15.76 10.30
CA PHE A 271 -2.01 15.28 10.18
C PHE A 271 -2.24 13.99 10.99
N TYR A 272 -1.29 13.07 10.95
CA TYR A 272 -1.41 11.81 11.69
C TYR A 272 -1.28 12.04 13.22
N GLU A 273 -0.40 12.94 13.64
CA GLU A 273 -0.26 13.36 15.04
C GLU A 273 -1.56 13.97 15.57
N TRP A 274 -2.19 14.84 14.77
CA TRP A 274 -3.49 15.40 15.12
C TRP A 274 -4.57 14.31 15.23
N VAL A 275 -4.66 13.38 14.30
CA VAL A 275 -5.63 12.26 14.38
C VAL A 275 -5.36 11.41 15.63
N ALA A 276 -4.10 11.07 15.90
CA ALA A 276 -3.70 10.29 17.08
C ALA A 276 -4.09 11.00 18.39
N SER A 277 -3.87 12.31 18.50
CA SER A 277 -4.23 13.08 19.70
C SER A 277 -5.74 13.02 20.00
N VAL A 278 -6.59 12.99 18.99
CA VAL A 278 -8.05 12.83 19.18
C VAL A 278 -8.39 11.43 19.72
N PHE A 279 -7.68 10.39 19.26
CA PHE A 279 -7.83 9.04 19.83
C PHE A 279 -7.38 8.96 21.30
N GLU A 280 -6.35 9.70 21.68
CA GLU A 280 -5.87 9.77 23.07
C GLU A 280 -6.88 10.43 23.99
N VAL A 281 -7.59 11.47 23.51
CA VAL A 281 -8.66 12.12 24.30
C VAL A 281 -9.84 11.18 24.47
N ASN A 282 -10.31 10.56 23.40
CA ASN A 282 -11.42 9.60 23.45
C ASN A 282 -11.43 8.71 22.20
N VAL A 283 -11.41 7.41 22.41
CA VAL A 283 -11.41 6.40 21.32
C VAL A 283 -12.61 6.56 20.40
N LEU A 284 -13.82 6.86 20.94
CA LEU A 284 -15.02 7.04 20.11
C LEU A 284 -14.86 8.26 19.19
N TYR A 285 -14.36 9.37 19.70
CA TYR A 285 -14.11 10.57 18.89
C TYR A 285 -13.04 10.30 17.83
N GLY A 286 -11.99 9.55 18.17
CA GLY A 286 -10.98 9.10 17.20
C GLY A 286 -11.58 8.26 16.08
N VAL A 287 -12.46 7.30 16.41
CA VAL A 287 -13.15 6.46 15.41
C VAL A 287 -14.08 7.31 14.54
N LEU A 288 -14.84 8.24 15.11
CA LEU A 288 -15.73 9.14 14.35
C LEU A 288 -14.91 10.02 13.40
N LEU A 289 -13.80 10.59 13.88
CA LEU A 289 -12.88 11.37 13.06
C LEU A 289 -12.29 10.52 11.93
N TYR A 290 -11.82 9.30 12.22
CA TYR A 290 -11.30 8.38 11.23
C TYR A 290 -12.31 8.13 10.10
N VAL A 291 -13.56 7.83 10.44
CA VAL A 291 -14.64 7.63 9.47
C VAL A 291 -14.92 8.92 8.68
N ALA A 292 -14.98 10.06 9.36
CA ALA A 292 -15.18 11.36 8.71
C ALA A 292 -14.08 11.68 7.70
N VAL A 293 -12.82 11.46 8.05
CA VAL A 293 -11.67 11.61 7.14
C VAL A 293 -11.81 10.71 5.92
N VAL A 294 -12.16 9.43 6.10
CA VAL A 294 -12.36 8.49 4.98
C VAL A 294 -13.48 8.98 4.04
N VAL A 295 -14.59 9.45 4.59
CA VAL A 295 -15.70 10.00 3.79
C VAL A 295 -15.25 11.24 3.02
N VAL A 296 -14.54 12.17 3.66
CA VAL A 296 -14.00 13.37 3.01
C VAL A 296 -13.03 12.97 1.89
N CYS A 297 -12.13 12.00 2.13
CA CYS A 297 -11.21 11.50 1.11
C CYS A 297 -11.95 10.88 -0.09
N LEU A 298 -13.01 10.13 0.14
CA LEU A 298 -13.83 9.57 -0.95
C LEU A 298 -14.55 10.66 -1.75
N LEU A 299 -15.12 11.66 -1.10
CA LEU A 299 -15.79 12.79 -1.77
C LEU A 299 -14.79 13.61 -2.58
N THR A 300 -13.65 13.99 -1.98
CA THR A 300 -12.56 14.69 -2.66
C THR A 300 -12.01 13.84 -3.81
N GLY A 301 -11.88 12.54 -3.60
CA GLY A 301 -11.45 11.61 -4.62
C GLY A 301 -12.38 11.55 -5.83
N HIS A 302 -13.68 11.60 -5.63
CA HIS A 302 -14.63 11.73 -6.75
C HIS A 302 -14.46 13.04 -7.52
N ALA A 303 -14.16 14.15 -6.83
CA ALA A 303 -13.89 15.42 -7.50
C ALA A 303 -12.59 15.35 -8.33
N VAL A 304 -11.51 14.76 -7.77
CA VAL A 304 -10.24 14.53 -8.48
C VAL A 304 -10.44 13.67 -9.73
N ILE A 305 -11.23 12.59 -9.64
CA ILE A 305 -11.53 11.73 -10.78
C ILE A 305 -12.30 12.52 -11.87
N ARG A 306 -13.33 13.26 -11.51
CA ARG A 306 -14.10 14.08 -12.47
C ARG A 306 -13.22 15.12 -13.17
N LEU A 307 -12.36 15.79 -12.39
CA LEU A 307 -11.43 16.79 -12.94
C LEU A 307 -10.45 16.15 -13.93
N SER A 308 -9.88 14.99 -13.57
CA SER A 308 -8.96 14.26 -14.45
C SER A 308 -9.65 13.78 -15.74
N GLU A 309 -10.90 13.32 -15.66
CA GLU A 309 -11.71 12.93 -16.83
C GLU A 309 -11.99 14.14 -17.74
N CYS A 310 -12.32 15.29 -17.15
CA CYS A 310 -12.50 16.53 -17.89
C CYS A 310 -11.21 16.99 -18.63
N ILE A 311 -10.07 16.90 -17.98
CA ILE A 311 -8.76 17.20 -18.61
C ILE A 311 -8.48 16.23 -19.75
N LEU A 312 -8.62 14.92 -19.50
CA LEU A 312 -8.36 13.89 -20.51
C LEU A 312 -9.29 13.95 -21.72
N SER A 313 -10.55 14.37 -21.53
CA SER A 313 -11.50 14.52 -22.64
C SER A 313 -11.08 15.63 -23.62
N LYS A 314 -10.32 16.64 -23.15
CA LYS A 314 -9.78 17.72 -23.99
C LYS A 314 -8.49 17.32 -24.70
N ILE A 315 -7.80 16.29 -24.20
CA ILE A 315 -6.61 15.74 -24.85
C ILE A 315 -7.10 14.66 -25.82
N ASN A 316 -6.77 14.78 -27.10
CA ASN A 316 -7.17 13.82 -28.14
C ASN A 316 -6.47 12.47 -27.90
N THR A 317 -6.98 11.69 -26.93
CA THR A 317 -6.39 10.40 -26.52
C THR A 317 -6.61 9.28 -27.56
N HIS A 318 -7.48 9.48 -28.58
CA HIS A 318 -7.65 8.50 -29.67
C HIS A 318 -6.35 8.27 -30.45
N LYS A 319 -5.46 9.28 -30.57
CA LYS A 319 -4.13 9.08 -31.17
C LYS A 319 -3.23 8.13 -30.36
N PHE A 320 -3.53 7.89 -29.08
CA PHE A 320 -2.75 7.01 -28.20
C PHE A 320 -3.39 5.61 -28.01
N GLU A 321 -4.64 5.40 -28.44
CA GLU A 321 -5.28 4.07 -28.41
C GLU A 321 -4.71 3.15 -29.50
N ASP A 322 -4.23 3.69 -30.63
CA ASP A 322 -3.57 2.94 -31.69
C ASP A 322 -2.15 2.46 -31.38
N TYR A 323 -1.58 2.85 -30.25
CA TYR A 323 -0.32 2.28 -29.77
C TYR A 323 -0.54 0.91 -29.12
N SER A 324 -1.18 -0.02 -29.84
CA SER A 324 -1.05 -1.47 -29.63
C SER A 324 0.36 -1.98 -29.96
N ILE A 325 1.36 -1.08 -29.86
CA ILE A 325 2.79 -1.34 -30.16
C ILE A 325 3.34 -2.54 -29.35
N PHE A 326 2.68 -2.93 -28.28
CA PHE A 326 3.16 -3.99 -27.39
C PHE A 326 2.39 -5.32 -27.49
N VAL A 327 1.42 -5.43 -28.40
CA VAL A 327 0.66 -6.67 -28.60
C VAL A 327 0.70 -7.03 -30.09
N LYS A 328 1.71 -7.78 -30.49
CA LYS A 328 1.64 -8.71 -31.65
C LYS A 328 1.32 -10.08 -31.15
#